data_db8538312a99d266bcea7f789e5bee7b
#
_entry.id   db8538312a99d266bcea7f789e5bee7b
#
_cell.length_a   1.000
_cell.length_b   1.000
_cell.length_c   1.000
_cell.angle_alpha   90.00
_cell.angle_beta   90.00
_cell.angle_gamma   90.00
#
_symmetry.space_group_name_H-M   'P 1'
#
loop_
_entity.id
_entity.type
_entity.pdbx_description
1 polymer ?
#
loop_
_entity_poly.entity_id
_entity_poly.type
_entity_poly.pdbx_seq_one_letter_code
_entity_poly.pdbx_strand_id
1 'polypeptide(L)'
;MENPSTPVAETRLGTVIGLAENGLHVWRGIPYAAPPVGDRRWRAPQPLTAWQTPRVADTFSPSSWQSSEYCRALGGGDPGEFSEDCLYLNIWSPAVRREPLPVMVWLHGGGFTIGAGGLPPYNGSALARRDVVIVTLNYRLGHLGFFAHPALEEDAGERVYNFALLDQIAALRWVKENIHAFGGDAQNVTLFGESAGARSALSLLVSPLAKDLFHKAIIQSGYAPHNIAPVPIVGDAVLPEPMLESFFHARQHPMPVMIGSNSDEASVMSVFGVDLAGEIEKLRRQRRFGLGLIKLLYPGIKGDTELGRQVCRDMAFTTMGFVVMQAQQRIGQPCWRYWFDYVAEAEHDTYPHGAW
;
A
#
# COMPACT_ATOMS: atom_id res chain seq x y z
N MET A 1 -6.13 -14.67 -37.86
CA MET A 1 -5.91 -14.23 -36.47
C MET A 1 -6.76 -15.14 -35.61
N GLU A 2 -6.12 -16.03 -34.84
CA GLU A 2 -6.84 -16.88 -33.91
C GLU A 2 -7.56 -15.98 -32.89
N ASN A 3 -8.81 -16.27 -32.66
CA ASN A 3 -9.61 -15.59 -31.65
C ASN A 3 -8.94 -15.89 -30.30
N PRO A 4 -8.47 -14.90 -29.52
CA PRO A 4 -7.77 -15.21 -28.28
C PRO A 4 -8.71 -16.00 -27.37
N SER A 5 -8.27 -17.22 -26.99
CA SER A 5 -9.06 -18.06 -26.11
C SER A 5 -9.29 -17.34 -24.79
N THR A 6 -10.50 -17.38 -24.27
CA THR A 6 -10.86 -16.85 -22.95
C THR A 6 -9.96 -17.48 -21.88
N PRO A 7 -9.21 -16.71 -21.12
CA PRO A 7 -8.31 -17.27 -20.11
C PRO A 7 -9.10 -17.84 -18.93
N VAL A 8 -8.73 -19.06 -18.56
CA VAL A 8 -9.31 -19.81 -17.43
C VAL A 8 -8.21 -20.13 -16.44
N ALA A 9 -8.45 -19.92 -15.16
CA ALA A 9 -7.55 -20.25 -14.07
C ALA A 9 -8.25 -21.15 -13.05
N GLU A 10 -7.60 -22.26 -12.71
CA GLU A 10 -8.08 -23.21 -11.70
C GLU A 10 -7.43 -22.87 -10.35
N THR A 11 -8.20 -22.26 -9.47
CA THR A 11 -7.77 -21.91 -8.11
C THR A 11 -8.16 -23.02 -7.12
N ARG A 12 -7.63 -22.96 -5.91
CA ARG A 12 -8.08 -23.84 -4.81
C ARG A 12 -9.56 -23.66 -4.45
N LEU A 13 -10.14 -22.52 -4.80
CA LEU A 13 -11.53 -22.19 -4.49
C LEU A 13 -12.49 -22.52 -5.62
N GLY A 14 -11.97 -22.77 -6.82
CA GLY A 14 -12.74 -23.08 -8.03
C GLY A 14 -12.23 -22.30 -9.25
N THR A 15 -12.90 -22.52 -10.36
CA THR A 15 -12.54 -21.93 -11.66
C THR A 15 -12.85 -20.43 -11.75
N VAL A 16 -11.95 -19.68 -12.34
CA VAL A 16 -12.08 -18.24 -12.61
C VAL A 16 -11.85 -17.98 -14.10
N ILE A 17 -12.77 -17.27 -14.72
CA ILE A 17 -12.75 -16.92 -16.15
C ILE A 17 -12.39 -15.43 -16.28
N GLY A 18 -11.37 -15.10 -17.04
CA GLY A 18 -10.88 -13.74 -17.27
C GLY A 18 -11.09 -13.23 -18.69
N LEU A 19 -10.33 -12.22 -19.05
CA LEU A 19 -10.34 -11.55 -20.34
C LEU A 19 -8.98 -11.67 -21.02
N ALA A 20 -8.98 -11.82 -22.34
CA ALA A 20 -7.77 -11.69 -23.15
C ALA A 20 -7.69 -10.26 -23.73
N GLU A 21 -6.72 -9.47 -23.27
CA GLU A 21 -6.59 -8.06 -23.63
C GLU A 21 -5.15 -7.75 -24.09
N ASN A 22 -4.97 -7.39 -25.37
CA ASN A 22 -3.69 -6.87 -25.89
C ASN A 22 -2.46 -7.71 -25.52
N GLY A 23 -2.54 -9.04 -25.65
CA GLY A 23 -1.45 -9.98 -25.33
C GLY A 23 -1.29 -10.28 -23.85
N LEU A 24 -2.25 -9.89 -23.03
CA LEU A 24 -2.34 -10.20 -21.62
C LEU A 24 -3.59 -11.03 -21.33
N HIS A 25 -3.52 -11.83 -20.27
CA HIS A 25 -4.64 -12.40 -19.58
C HIS A 25 -4.95 -11.52 -18.36
N VAL A 26 -6.20 -11.11 -18.20
CA VAL A 26 -6.63 -10.17 -17.17
C VAL A 26 -7.82 -10.74 -16.41
N TRP A 27 -7.76 -10.69 -15.10
CA TRP A 27 -8.87 -11.03 -14.22
C TRP A 27 -9.13 -9.87 -13.27
N ARG A 28 -10.39 -9.44 -13.17
CA ARG A 28 -10.84 -8.33 -12.34
C ARG A 28 -11.90 -8.80 -11.36
N GLY A 29 -11.76 -8.41 -10.09
CA GLY A 29 -12.77 -8.72 -9.08
C GLY A 29 -12.78 -10.17 -8.61
N ILE A 30 -11.60 -10.77 -8.38
CA ILE A 30 -11.51 -12.09 -7.74
C ILE A 30 -11.60 -11.92 -6.22
N PRO A 31 -12.57 -12.54 -5.54
CA PRO A 31 -12.64 -12.45 -4.08
C PRO A 31 -11.49 -13.22 -3.43
N TYR A 32 -10.85 -12.64 -2.42
CA TYR A 32 -9.79 -13.30 -1.65
C TYR A 32 -10.19 -13.62 -0.20
N ALA A 33 -11.30 -13.05 0.27
CA ALA A 33 -11.89 -13.33 1.57
C ALA A 33 -13.41 -13.19 1.52
N ALA A 34 -14.11 -13.77 2.49
CA ALA A 34 -15.55 -13.63 2.62
C ALA A 34 -15.94 -12.17 2.87
N PRO A 35 -17.09 -11.71 2.36
CA PRO A 35 -17.58 -10.34 2.56
C PRO A 35 -17.59 -9.94 4.03
N PRO A 36 -16.94 -8.82 4.43
CA PRO A 36 -16.88 -8.37 5.82
C PRO A 36 -18.12 -7.54 6.20
N VAL A 37 -19.30 -8.08 5.96
CA VAL A 37 -20.60 -7.44 6.16
C VAL A 37 -21.32 -7.98 7.40
N GLY A 38 -22.23 -7.19 7.99
CA GLY A 38 -23.03 -7.59 9.14
C GLY A 38 -22.15 -7.98 10.34
N ASP A 39 -22.30 -9.18 10.85
CA ASP A 39 -21.54 -9.69 12.02
C ASP A 39 -20.04 -9.87 11.74
N ARG A 40 -19.61 -9.78 10.48
CA ARG A 40 -18.20 -9.81 10.10
C ARG A 40 -17.55 -8.43 10.01
N ARG A 41 -18.33 -7.35 10.13
CA ARG A 41 -17.76 -6.00 10.25
C ARG A 41 -16.88 -5.94 11.49
N TRP A 42 -15.71 -5.31 11.37
CA TRP A 42 -14.70 -5.27 12.45
C TRP A 42 -14.30 -6.66 12.99
N ARG A 43 -14.19 -7.62 12.07
CA ARG A 43 -13.60 -8.94 12.32
C ARG A 43 -12.43 -9.17 11.36
N ALA A 44 -11.54 -10.07 11.74
CA ALA A 44 -10.54 -10.59 10.83
C ALA A 44 -11.21 -11.16 9.57
N PRO A 45 -10.62 -10.99 8.37
CA PRO A 45 -11.17 -11.54 7.14
C PRO A 45 -11.30 -13.05 7.26
N GLN A 46 -12.48 -13.56 6.87
CA GLN A 46 -12.78 -14.99 6.94
C GLN A 46 -12.49 -15.68 5.60
N PRO A 47 -12.10 -16.95 5.61
CA PRO A 47 -11.86 -17.72 4.40
C PRO A 47 -13.15 -17.85 3.57
N LEU A 48 -12.97 -17.94 2.26
CA LEU A 48 -14.05 -18.22 1.32
C LEU A 48 -14.38 -19.72 1.31
N THR A 49 -15.65 -20.01 1.06
CA THR A 49 -16.08 -21.35 0.65
C THR A 49 -15.79 -21.54 -0.84
N ALA A 50 -15.28 -22.70 -1.22
CA ALA A 50 -15.06 -23.06 -2.60
C ALA A 50 -16.38 -23.05 -3.40
N TRP A 51 -16.32 -22.60 -4.65
CA TRP A 51 -17.47 -22.54 -5.56
C TRP A 51 -17.39 -23.63 -6.63
N GLN A 52 -18.55 -24.10 -7.05
CA GLN A 52 -18.68 -25.13 -8.08
C GLN A 52 -18.89 -24.53 -9.49
N THR A 53 -19.57 -23.40 -9.56
CA THR A 53 -19.83 -22.70 -10.82
C THR A 53 -18.68 -21.76 -11.13
N PRO A 54 -18.07 -21.78 -12.33
CA PRO A 54 -17.02 -20.86 -12.71
C PRO A 54 -17.42 -19.40 -12.49
N ARG A 55 -16.53 -18.61 -11.89
CA ARG A 55 -16.72 -17.16 -11.68
C ARG A 55 -16.13 -16.38 -12.85
N VAL A 56 -16.92 -15.49 -13.41
CA VAL A 56 -16.46 -14.51 -14.38
C VAL A 56 -15.79 -13.36 -13.63
N ALA A 57 -14.55 -13.06 -13.98
CA ALA A 57 -13.71 -12.02 -13.38
C ALA A 57 -13.30 -11.02 -14.47
N ASP A 58 -14.28 -10.29 -14.99
CA ASP A 58 -14.13 -9.36 -16.12
C ASP A 58 -14.34 -7.88 -15.71
N THR A 59 -14.88 -7.63 -14.52
CA THR A 59 -15.17 -6.30 -14.00
C THR A 59 -14.55 -6.07 -12.63
N PHE A 60 -14.13 -4.82 -12.37
CA PHE A 60 -13.65 -4.44 -11.04
C PHE A 60 -14.79 -4.55 -10.02
N SER A 61 -14.46 -5.01 -8.82
CA SER A 61 -15.38 -5.06 -7.70
C SER A 61 -15.67 -3.67 -7.13
N PRO A 62 -16.74 -3.51 -6.34
CA PRO A 62 -16.93 -2.33 -5.52
C PRO A 62 -15.71 -2.06 -4.63
N SER A 63 -15.43 -0.78 -4.37
CA SER A 63 -14.39 -0.31 -3.47
C SER A 63 -14.91 -0.24 -2.03
N SER A 64 -14.00 -0.17 -1.05
CA SER A 64 -14.37 0.17 0.33
C SER A 64 -15.01 1.56 0.39
N TRP A 65 -15.91 1.76 1.36
CA TRP A 65 -16.54 3.07 1.60
C TRP A 65 -15.51 4.19 1.78
N GLN A 66 -15.65 5.26 1.01
CA GLN A 66 -14.72 6.38 0.93
C GLN A 66 -15.36 7.62 0.30
N SER A 67 -14.66 8.76 0.28
CA SER A 67 -15.08 9.95 -0.48
C SER A 67 -14.58 9.87 -1.93
N SER A 68 -15.50 9.77 -2.90
CA SER A 68 -15.15 9.80 -4.33
C SER A 68 -14.59 11.16 -4.76
N GLU A 69 -15.09 12.24 -4.18
CA GLU A 69 -14.60 13.60 -4.45
C GLU A 69 -13.13 13.73 -4.02
N TYR A 70 -12.81 13.28 -2.81
CA TYR A 70 -11.47 13.33 -2.30
C TYR A 70 -10.51 12.42 -3.07
N CYS A 71 -10.97 11.22 -3.49
CA CYS A 71 -10.18 10.32 -4.34
C CYS A 71 -9.84 10.97 -5.70
N ARG A 72 -10.81 11.64 -6.33
CA ARG A 72 -10.57 12.37 -7.60
C ARG A 72 -9.65 13.56 -7.40
N ALA A 73 -9.82 14.33 -6.33
CA ALA A 73 -8.99 15.51 -6.03
C ALA A 73 -7.50 15.16 -5.85
N LEU A 74 -7.21 13.95 -5.36
CA LEU A 74 -5.84 13.41 -5.22
C LEU A 74 -5.33 12.66 -6.46
N GLY A 75 -6.00 12.77 -7.59
CA GLY A 75 -5.55 12.16 -8.85
C GLY A 75 -5.81 10.65 -8.97
N GLY A 76 -6.48 10.03 -8.00
CA GLY A 76 -6.83 8.60 -8.05
C GLY A 76 -7.86 8.24 -9.12
N GLY A 77 -8.67 9.22 -9.54
CA GLY A 77 -9.78 8.99 -10.48
C GLY A 77 -11.05 8.56 -9.77
N ASP A 78 -11.92 7.86 -10.49
CA ASP A 78 -13.20 7.38 -9.96
C ASP A 78 -13.05 6.00 -9.30
N PRO A 79 -13.29 5.88 -7.98
CA PRO A 79 -13.22 4.59 -7.29
C PRO A 79 -14.40 3.65 -7.57
N GLY A 80 -15.39 4.06 -8.36
CA GLY A 80 -16.55 3.26 -8.72
C GLY A 80 -17.61 3.16 -7.61
N GLU A 81 -18.30 2.03 -7.57
CA GLU A 81 -19.29 1.73 -6.53
C GLU A 81 -18.62 1.42 -5.19
N PHE A 82 -19.35 1.64 -4.09
CA PHE A 82 -18.88 1.38 -2.72
C PHE A 82 -19.67 0.26 -2.06
N SER A 83 -18.94 -0.61 -1.36
CA SER A 83 -19.54 -1.67 -0.56
C SER A 83 -18.61 -2.03 0.61
N GLU A 84 -19.19 -2.59 1.67
CA GLU A 84 -18.39 -3.34 2.64
C GLU A 84 -17.90 -4.66 2.05
N ASP A 85 -18.63 -5.25 1.09
CA ASP A 85 -18.17 -6.38 0.27
C ASP A 85 -17.18 -5.87 -0.78
N CYS A 86 -15.93 -5.64 -0.35
CA CYS A 86 -14.88 -5.03 -1.16
C CYS A 86 -13.58 -5.85 -1.21
N LEU A 87 -13.51 -7.02 -0.57
CA LEU A 87 -12.27 -7.80 -0.43
C LEU A 87 -11.96 -8.61 -1.68
N TYR A 88 -11.53 -7.91 -2.73
CA TYR A 88 -11.25 -8.45 -4.06
C TYR A 88 -9.87 -8.02 -4.54
N LEU A 89 -9.32 -8.81 -5.45
CA LEU A 89 -8.07 -8.52 -6.15
C LEU A 89 -8.23 -8.63 -7.67
N ASN A 90 -7.25 -8.05 -8.38
CA ASN A 90 -7.18 -8.06 -9.85
C ASN A 90 -5.81 -8.58 -10.26
N ILE A 91 -5.73 -9.26 -11.42
CA ILE A 91 -4.50 -9.87 -11.90
C ILE A 91 -4.31 -9.55 -13.39
N TRP A 92 -3.09 -9.15 -13.76
CA TRP A 92 -2.61 -9.04 -15.13
C TRP A 92 -1.41 -9.97 -15.31
N SER A 93 -1.46 -10.81 -16.31
CA SER A 93 -0.41 -11.78 -16.62
C SER A 93 -0.14 -11.82 -18.13
N PRO A 94 1.12 -11.93 -18.61
CA PRO A 94 1.40 -12.21 -20.00
C PRO A 94 0.66 -13.45 -20.50
N ALA A 95 0.04 -13.35 -21.70
CA ALA A 95 -0.69 -14.47 -22.27
C ALA A 95 0.27 -15.61 -22.71
N VAL A 96 1.47 -15.25 -23.15
CA VAL A 96 2.51 -16.20 -23.55
C VAL A 96 3.63 -16.15 -22.50
N ARG A 97 3.93 -17.28 -21.90
CA ARG A 97 5.00 -17.46 -20.92
C ARG A 97 5.61 -18.85 -21.05
N ARG A 98 6.89 -18.98 -20.79
CA ARG A 98 7.63 -20.25 -20.84
C ARG A 98 7.84 -20.88 -19.47
N GLU A 99 7.85 -20.05 -18.42
CA GLU A 99 8.10 -20.41 -17.01
C GLU A 99 7.25 -19.54 -16.10
N PRO A 100 7.10 -19.88 -14.82
CA PRO A 100 6.44 -19.03 -13.84
C PRO A 100 7.15 -17.69 -13.72
N LEU A 101 6.38 -16.60 -13.71
CA LEU A 101 6.88 -15.22 -13.71
C LEU A 101 6.94 -14.65 -12.29
N PRO A 102 7.87 -13.72 -12.02
CA PRO A 102 7.84 -12.93 -10.79
C PRO A 102 6.47 -12.29 -10.58
N VAL A 103 6.05 -12.16 -9.33
CA VAL A 103 4.78 -11.56 -8.94
C VAL A 103 5.03 -10.24 -8.25
N MET A 104 4.28 -9.20 -8.60
CA MET A 104 4.30 -7.93 -7.88
C MET A 104 2.90 -7.63 -7.35
N VAL A 105 2.78 -7.42 -6.03
CA VAL A 105 1.51 -7.16 -5.34
C VAL A 105 1.47 -5.70 -4.91
N TRP A 106 0.53 -4.94 -5.46
CA TRP A 106 0.34 -3.52 -5.23
C TRP A 106 -0.58 -3.25 -4.04
N LEU A 107 -0.11 -2.42 -3.11
CA LEU A 107 -0.91 -1.81 -2.07
C LEU A 107 -1.10 -0.33 -2.38
N HIS A 108 -2.33 0.08 -2.65
CA HIS A 108 -2.63 1.47 -2.99
C HIS A 108 -2.46 2.42 -1.81
N GLY A 109 -2.20 3.70 -2.12
CA GLY A 109 -2.13 4.80 -1.17
C GLY A 109 -3.50 5.38 -0.82
N GLY A 110 -3.50 6.67 -0.42
CA GLY A 110 -4.72 7.41 -0.11
C GLY A 110 -5.00 7.59 1.39
N GLY A 111 -3.94 7.65 2.22
CA GLY A 111 -4.06 7.96 3.65
C GLY A 111 -4.91 6.98 4.45
N PHE A 112 -5.13 5.76 3.97
CA PHE A 112 -6.05 4.75 4.52
C PHE A 112 -7.53 5.17 4.51
N THR A 113 -7.89 6.24 3.82
CA THR A 113 -9.26 6.77 3.75
C THR A 113 -9.87 6.71 2.37
N ILE A 114 -9.04 6.64 1.34
CA ILE A 114 -9.45 6.54 -0.07
C ILE A 114 -8.56 5.54 -0.81
N GLY A 115 -8.95 5.18 -2.03
CA GLY A 115 -8.21 4.32 -2.94
C GLY A 115 -8.93 3.02 -3.26
N ALA A 116 -8.50 2.37 -4.33
CA ALA A 116 -8.97 1.06 -4.76
C ALA A 116 -7.96 0.43 -5.72
N GLY A 117 -7.88 -0.91 -5.73
CA GLY A 117 -7.00 -1.64 -6.65
C GLY A 117 -7.40 -1.54 -8.12
N GLY A 118 -8.63 -1.10 -8.41
CA GLY A 118 -9.14 -0.91 -9.77
C GLY A 118 -8.97 0.50 -10.34
N LEU A 119 -8.37 1.43 -9.60
CA LEU A 119 -8.17 2.81 -10.07
C LEU A 119 -7.28 2.87 -11.33
N PRO A 120 -7.57 3.78 -12.29
CA PRO A 120 -6.85 3.89 -13.54
C PRO A 120 -5.32 3.99 -13.42
N PRO A 121 -4.74 4.74 -12.46
CA PRO A 121 -3.29 4.81 -12.27
C PRO A 121 -2.65 3.46 -11.93
N TYR A 122 -3.42 2.52 -11.39
CA TYR A 122 -2.95 1.21 -10.95
C TYR A 122 -3.18 0.09 -11.97
N ASN A 123 -3.50 0.44 -13.22
CA ASN A 123 -3.63 -0.53 -14.30
C ASN A 123 -2.32 -1.29 -14.52
N GLY A 124 -2.32 -2.59 -14.23
CA GLY A 124 -1.13 -3.44 -14.26
C GLY A 124 -0.58 -3.77 -15.66
N SER A 125 -1.28 -3.38 -16.73
CA SER A 125 -0.95 -3.81 -18.10
C SER A 125 0.46 -3.41 -18.55
N ALA A 126 0.92 -2.21 -18.19
CA ALA A 126 2.24 -1.71 -18.59
C ALA A 126 3.37 -2.51 -17.96
N LEU A 127 3.23 -2.83 -16.68
CA LEU A 127 4.20 -3.66 -15.94
C LEU A 127 4.11 -5.12 -16.38
N ALA A 128 2.90 -5.67 -16.56
CA ALA A 128 2.74 -7.06 -16.97
C ALA A 128 3.43 -7.36 -18.32
N ARG A 129 3.50 -6.40 -19.25
CA ARG A 129 4.28 -6.55 -20.49
C ARG A 129 5.81 -6.61 -20.29
N ARG A 130 6.29 -6.50 -19.05
CA ARG A 130 7.70 -6.66 -18.67
C ARG A 130 7.96 -8.02 -18.02
N ASP A 131 7.18 -9.04 -18.39
CA ASP A 131 7.30 -10.42 -17.91
C ASP A 131 7.17 -10.55 -16.38
N VAL A 132 6.18 -9.88 -15.83
CA VAL A 132 5.77 -10.00 -14.41
C VAL A 132 4.25 -10.19 -14.31
N VAL A 133 3.81 -10.90 -13.30
CA VAL A 133 2.39 -10.98 -12.92
C VAL A 133 2.10 -9.85 -11.93
N ILE A 134 1.14 -9.00 -12.26
CA ILE A 134 0.73 -7.88 -11.40
C ILE A 134 -0.56 -8.24 -10.68
N VAL A 135 -0.59 -8.01 -9.39
CA VAL A 135 -1.77 -8.12 -8.54
C VAL A 135 -2.05 -6.78 -7.89
N THR A 136 -3.27 -6.28 -8.00
CA THR A 136 -3.77 -5.16 -7.20
C THR A 136 -4.93 -5.63 -6.34
N LEU A 137 -5.19 -4.96 -5.22
CA LEU A 137 -6.25 -5.39 -4.32
C LEU A 137 -6.93 -4.21 -3.62
N ASN A 138 -8.17 -4.42 -3.21
CA ASN A 138 -8.86 -3.58 -2.27
C ASN A 138 -8.64 -4.10 -0.85
N TYR A 139 -8.66 -3.21 0.12
CA TYR A 139 -8.70 -3.52 1.54
C TYR A 139 -9.62 -2.52 2.25
N ARG A 140 -10.13 -2.85 3.42
CA ARG A 140 -11.02 -1.97 4.18
C ARG A 140 -10.33 -0.66 4.54
N LEU A 141 -11.04 0.44 4.39
CA LEU A 141 -10.55 1.80 4.61
C LEU A 141 -11.20 2.44 5.83
N GLY A 142 -10.62 3.53 6.29
CA GLY A 142 -11.18 4.33 7.36
C GLY A 142 -11.37 3.52 8.65
N HIS A 143 -12.45 3.80 9.35
CA HIS A 143 -12.80 3.06 10.57
C HIS A 143 -13.27 1.63 10.32
N LEU A 144 -13.60 1.24 9.07
CA LEU A 144 -13.85 -0.17 8.73
C LEU A 144 -12.55 -0.98 8.74
N GLY A 145 -11.42 -0.33 8.41
CA GLY A 145 -10.09 -0.95 8.34
C GLY A 145 -9.25 -0.82 9.61
N PHE A 146 -9.45 0.25 10.39
CA PHE A 146 -8.67 0.54 11.59
C PHE A 146 -9.58 1.05 12.70
N PHE A 147 -9.86 0.22 13.67
CA PHE A 147 -10.75 0.58 14.77
C PHE A 147 -10.40 -0.21 16.02
N ALA A 148 -10.20 0.50 17.13
CA ALA A 148 -9.94 -0.08 18.43
C ALA A 148 -11.06 0.31 19.41
N HIS A 149 -11.73 -0.68 19.99
CA HIS A 149 -12.76 -0.47 20.99
C HIS A 149 -12.82 -1.66 21.96
N PRO A 150 -12.93 -1.43 23.29
CA PRO A 150 -12.94 -2.51 24.27
C PRO A 150 -14.00 -3.60 24.02
N ALA A 151 -15.20 -3.22 23.56
CA ALA A 151 -16.25 -4.19 23.26
C ALA A 151 -15.88 -5.14 22.10
N LEU A 152 -15.01 -4.74 21.16
CA LEU A 152 -14.50 -5.63 20.12
C LEU A 152 -13.50 -6.62 20.68
N GLU A 153 -12.69 -6.22 21.67
CA GLU A 153 -11.74 -7.10 22.34
C GLU A 153 -12.47 -8.17 23.18
N GLU A 154 -13.50 -7.75 23.93
CA GLU A 154 -14.33 -8.67 24.73
C GLU A 154 -15.01 -9.72 23.86
N ASP A 155 -15.56 -9.31 22.74
CA ASP A 155 -16.31 -10.18 21.85
C ASP A 155 -15.38 -11.10 21.01
N ALA A 156 -14.19 -10.64 20.64
CA ALA A 156 -13.19 -11.44 19.91
C ALA A 156 -12.34 -12.34 20.84
N GLY A 157 -12.31 -12.05 22.15
CA GLY A 157 -11.41 -12.70 23.10
C GLY A 157 -9.92 -12.34 22.94
N GLU A 158 -9.63 -11.42 22.04
CA GLU A 158 -8.29 -10.92 21.75
C GLU A 158 -8.34 -9.49 21.19
N ARG A 159 -7.19 -8.82 21.17
CA ARG A 159 -7.04 -7.50 20.55
C ARG A 159 -6.93 -7.62 19.05
N VAL A 160 -7.85 -7.01 18.31
CA VAL A 160 -7.85 -6.94 16.84
C VAL A 160 -8.24 -5.54 16.42
N TYR A 161 -7.33 -4.78 15.84
CA TYR A 161 -7.51 -3.38 15.47
C TYR A 161 -7.24 -3.10 13.99
N ASN A 162 -6.34 -3.88 13.40
CA ASN A 162 -5.76 -3.63 12.08
C ASN A 162 -6.44 -4.49 11.00
N PHE A 163 -7.76 -4.35 10.84
CA PHE A 163 -8.53 -5.15 9.87
C PHE A 163 -8.02 -4.98 8.45
N ALA A 164 -7.62 -3.76 8.06
CA ALA A 164 -7.05 -3.49 6.74
C ALA A 164 -5.71 -4.23 6.51
N LEU A 165 -4.83 -4.29 7.52
CA LEU A 165 -3.59 -5.06 7.40
C LEU A 165 -3.89 -6.57 7.37
N LEU A 166 -4.89 -7.03 8.11
CA LEU A 166 -5.35 -8.42 8.03
C LEU A 166 -5.93 -8.77 6.66
N ASP A 167 -6.65 -7.85 6.02
CA ASP A 167 -7.14 -8.00 4.65
C ASP A 167 -5.97 -8.16 3.67
N GLN A 168 -4.94 -7.33 3.79
CA GLN A 168 -3.72 -7.41 2.97
C GLN A 168 -2.97 -8.73 3.20
N ILE A 169 -2.88 -9.20 4.46
CA ILE A 169 -2.31 -10.51 4.80
C ILE A 169 -3.14 -11.64 4.18
N ALA A 170 -4.46 -11.56 4.21
CA ALA A 170 -5.35 -12.56 3.58
C ALA A 170 -5.16 -12.59 2.06
N ALA A 171 -5.05 -11.42 1.42
CA ALA A 171 -4.74 -11.34 -0.02
C ALA A 171 -3.38 -11.93 -0.36
N LEU A 172 -2.35 -11.67 0.44
CA LEU A 172 -1.01 -12.26 0.24
C LEU A 172 -1.01 -13.79 0.45
N ARG A 173 -1.78 -14.31 1.40
CA ARG A 173 -2.00 -15.76 1.55
C ARG A 173 -2.70 -16.34 0.34
N TRP A 174 -3.74 -15.66 -0.15
CA TRP A 174 -4.43 -16.05 -1.37
C TRP A 174 -3.46 -16.09 -2.57
N VAL A 175 -2.60 -15.08 -2.73
CA VAL A 175 -1.55 -15.05 -3.77
C VAL A 175 -0.62 -16.24 -3.62
N LYS A 176 -0.09 -16.50 -2.43
CA LYS A 176 0.78 -17.65 -2.15
C LYS A 176 0.16 -18.99 -2.55
N GLU A 177 -1.14 -19.12 -2.37
CA GLU A 177 -1.87 -20.37 -2.63
C GLU A 177 -2.33 -20.53 -4.08
N ASN A 178 -2.58 -19.44 -4.81
CA ASN A 178 -3.31 -19.52 -6.07
C ASN A 178 -2.58 -18.89 -7.27
N ILE A 179 -1.53 -18.06 -7.07
CA ILE A 179 -0.96 -17.26 -8.16
C ILE A 179 -0.32 -18.11 -9.27
N HIS A 180 0.05 -19.35 -8.98
CA HIS A 180 0.55 -20.32 -9.96
C HIS A 180 -0.46 -20.58 -11.08
N ALA A 181 -1.78 -20.60 -10.79
CA ALA A 181 -2.84 -20.76 -11.77
C ALA A 181 -2.88 -19.59 -12.78
N PHE A 182 -2.33 -18.47 -12.42
CA PHE A 182 -2.22 -17.26 -13.23
C PHE A 182 -0.84 -17.06 -13.86
N GLY A 183 0.05 -18.07 -13.69
CA GLY A 183 1.41 -18.07 -14.23
C GLY A 183 2.45 -17.35 -13.39
N GLY A 184 2.14 -17.02 -12.15
CA GLY A 184 3.06 -16.39 -11.21
C GLY A 184 3.84 -17.41 -10.36
N ASP A 185 5.06 -17.03 -9.97
CA ASP A 185 5.88 -17.77 -9.01
C ASP A 185 5.60 -17.27 -7.59
N ALA A 186 4.94 -18.13 -6.80
CA ALA A 186 4.61 -17.85 -5.41
C ALA A 186 5.84 -17.73 -4.49
N GLN A 187 7.03 -18.14 -4.94
CA GLN A 187 8.30 -18.00 -4.22
C GLN A 187 9.08 -16.75 -4.65
N ASN A 188 8.52 -15.93 -5.56
CA ASN A 188 9.14 -14.71 -6.04
C ASN A 188 8.15 -13.55 -6.05
N VAL A 189 7.63 -13.23 -4.87
CA VAL A 189 6.63 -12.18 -4.65
C VAL A 189 7.32 -10.91 -4.16
N THR A 190 7.12 -9.81 -4.87
CA THR A 190 7.51 -8.45 -4.46
C THR A 190 6.27 -7.70 -3.98
N LEU A 191 6.25 -7.28 -2.73
CA LEU A 191 5.23 -6.37 -2.21
C LEU A 191 5.65 -4.93 -2.49
N PHE A 192 4.77 -4.13 -3.11
CA PHE A 192 5.08 -2.73 -3.37
C PHE A 192 3.86 -1.85 -3.11
N GLY A 193 4.12 -0.63 -2.71
CA GLY A 193 3.06 0.33 -2.39
C GLY A 193 3.60 1.73 -2.22
N GLU A 194 2.70 2.68 -2.32
CA GLU A 194 2.98 4.10 -2.25
C GLU A 194 2.20 4.71 -1.08
N SER A 195 2.78 5.74 -0.41
CA SER A 195 2.12 6.48 0.67
C SER A 195 1.57 5.56 1.77
N ALA A 196 0.25 5.53 2.01
CA ALA A 196 -0.39 4.61 2.95
C ALA A 196 -0.14 3.13 2.58
N GLY A 197 -0.07 2.79 1.28
CA GLY A 197 0.32 1.46 0.82
C GLY A 197 1.78 1.12 1.15
N ALA A 198 2.69 2.08 1.04
CA ALA A 198 4.07 1.94 1.49
C ALA A 198 4.16 1.76 3.00
N ARG A 199 3.36 2.50 3.77
CA ARG A 199 3.26 2.33 5.22
C ARG A 199 2.67 0.97 5.61
N SER A 200 1.69 0.47 4.84
CA SER A 200 1.22 -0.91 4.97
C SER A 200 2.36 -1.91 4.76
N ALA A 201 3.11 -1.78 3.66
CA ALA A 201 4.23 -2.67 3.37
C ALA A 201 5.32 -2.63 4.47
N LEU A 202 5.63 -1.45 5.01
CA LEU A 202 6.52 -1.31 6.18
C LEU A 202 5.96 -2.01 7.42
N SER A 203 4.64 -1.90 7.68
CA SER A 203 3.97 -2.60 8.78
C SER A 203 4.02 -4.12 8.60
N LEU A 204 3.81 -4.60 7.37
CA LEU A 204 3.90 -6.03 7.04
C LEU A 204 5.33 -6.58 7.10
N LEU A 205 6.35 -5.77 6.83
CA LEU A 205 7.76 -6.15 7.02
C LEU A 205 8.11 -6.48 8.49
N VAL A 206 7.37 -5.93 9.44
CA VAL A 206 7.59 -6.18 10.88
C VAL A 206 6.47 -7.01 11.53
N SER A 207 5.42 -7.36 10.78
CA SER A 207 4.29 -8.15 11.28
C SER A 207 4.62 -9.64 11.34
N PRO A 208 4.53 -10.29 12.50
CA PRO A 208 4.72 -11.74 12.60
C PRO A 208 3.79 -12.54 11.69
N LEU A 209 2.56 -12.02 11.45
CA LEU A 209 1.54 -12.69 10.64
C LEU A 209 1.78 -12.63 9.14
N ALA A 210 2.69 -11.76 8.68
CA ALA A 210 3.07 -11.62 7.27
C ALA A 210 4.35 -12.38 6.89
N LYS A 211 4.93 -13.12 7.84
CA LYS A 211 6.15 -13.90 7.61
C LYS A 211 5.96 -14.88 6.44
N ASP A 212 6.95 -14.93 5.55
CA ASP A 212 7.02 -15.84 4.38
C ASP A 212 5.87 -15.66 3.36
N LEU A 213 5.20 -14.50 3.35
CA LEU A 213 4.15 -14.18 2.36
C LEU A 213 4.70 -13.37 1.17
N PHE A 214 5.84 -12.73 1.30
CA PHE A 214 6.54 -12.02 0.23
C PHE A 214 8.05 -12.07 0.44
N HIS A 215 8.83 -11.79 -0.59
CA HIS A 215 10.27 -12.08 -0.66
C HIS A 215 11.11 -10.81 -0.92
N LYS A 216 10.48 -9.73 -1.35
CA LYS A 216 11.08 -8.44 -1.62
C LYS A 216 10.05 -7.35 -1.34
N ALA A 217 10.52 -6.12 -1.05
CA ALA A 217 9.63 -4.99 -0.90
C ALA A 217 10.14 -3.73 -1.62
N ILE A 218 9.19 -2.95 -2.18
CA ILE A 218 9.44 -1.61 -2.73
C ILE A 218 8.54 -0.63 -2.00
N ILE A 219 9.14 0.32 -1.31
CA ILE A 219 8.50 1.29 -0.43
C ILE A 219 8.60 2.66 -1.07
N GLN A 220 7.47 3.14 -1.65
CA GLN A 220 7.43 4.41 -2.35
C GLN A 220 6.80 5.47 -1.44
N SER A 221 7.56 6.49 -1.09
CA SER A 221 7.11 7.56 -0.20
C SER A 221 6.55 7.04 1.13
N GLY A 222 7.24 6.06 1.70
CA GLY A 222 6.93 5.52 3.02
C GLY A 222 7.25 6.53 4.11
N TYR A 223 6.28 6.79 4.97
CA TYR A 223 6.39 7.84 5.98
C TYR A 223 6.40 7.32 7.42
N ALA A 224 6.99 8.11 8.32
CA ALA A 224 7.03 7.81 9.74
C ALA A 224 5.61 7.77 10.36
N PRO A 225 5.39 6.96 11.42
CA PRO A 225 4.11 6.94 12.12
C PRO A 225 3.71 8.31 12.63
N HIS A 226 2.43 8.64 12.48
CA HIS A 226 1.78 9.81 13.07
C HIS A 226 0.44 9.40 13.69
N ASN A 227 -0.12 10.24 14.54
CA ASN A 227 -1.31 9.92 15.34
C ASN A 227 -2.63 10.47 14.74
N ILE A 228 -2.69 10.67 13.42
CA ILE A 228 -3.91 11.07 12.73
C ILE A 228 -4.60 9.80 12.23
N ALA A 229 -5.69 9.40 12.90
CA ALA A 229 -6.49 8.24 12.50
C ALA A 229 -7.28 8.52 11.20
N PRO A 230 -7.62 7.49 10.41
CA PRO A 230 -7.35 6.06 10.61
C PRO A 230 -5.93 5.65 10.16
N VAL A 231 -5.24 4.90 11.00
CA VAL A 231 -3.86 4.43 10.71
C VAL A 231 -3.63 3.09 11.40
N PRO A 232 -2.59 2.31 11.03
CA PRO A 232 -2.19 1.12 11.76
C PRO A 232 -2.01 1.37 13.26
N ILE A 233 -2.62 0.52 14.07
CA ILE A 233 -2.71 0.64 15.53
C ILE A 233 -1.78 -0.40 16.17
N VAL A 234 -1.02 0.02 17.17
CA VAL A 234 -0.08 -0.85 17.90
C VAL A 234 -0.80 -1.60 19.01
N GLY A 235 -0.42 -2.85 19.24
CA GLY A 235 -0.83 -3.64 20.42
C GLY A 235 -1.72 -4.83 20.11
N ASP A 236 -1.88 -5.21 18.83
CA ASP A 236 -2.54 -6.45 18.42
C ASP A 236 -1.52 -7.45 17.81
N ALA A 237 -2.00 -8.62 17.39
CA ALA A 237 -1.16 -9.66 16.79
C ALA A 237 -0.51 -9.24 15.45
N VAL A 238 -1.08 -8.25 14.75
CA VAL A 238 -0.54 -7.73 13.48
C VAL A 238 0.64 -6.80 13.74
N LEU A 239 0.50 -5.89 14.70
CA LEU A 239 1.52 -4.93 15.12
C LEU A 239 1.68 -4.97 16.65
N PRO A 240 2.39 -5.96 17.20
CA PRO A 240 2.54 -6.12 18.64
C PRO A 240 3.35 -4.99 19.28
N GLU A 241 4.17 -4.28 18.51
CA GLU A 241 4.99 -3.15 18.95
C GLU A 241 5.04 -2.04 17.89
N PRO A 242 5.49 -0.83 18.24
CA PRO A 242 5.66 0.23 17.26
C PRO A 242 6.59 -0.17 16.13
N MET A 243 6.18 0.10 14.89
CA MET A 243 6.95 -0.24 13.68
C MET A 243 8.40 0.28 13.73
N LEU A 244 8.63 1.51 14.20
CA LEU A 244 9.97 2.07 14.35
C LEU A 244 10.82 1.30 15.35
N GLU A 245 10.26 0.85 16.47
CA GLU A 245 10.96 0.02 17.45
C GLU A 245 11.42 -1.30 16.82
N SER A 246 10.58 -1.92 16.02
CA SER A 246 10.95 -3.14 15.28
C SER A 246 12.14 -2.90 14.34
N PHE A 247 12.16 -1.80 13.60
CA PHE A 247 13.32 -1.44 12.74
C PHE A 247 14.55 -1.05 13.56
N PHE A 248 14.42 -0.30 14.66
CA PHE A 248 15.55 0.03 15.54
C PHE A 248 16.20 -1.20 16.16
N HIS A 249 15.43 -2.24 16.42
CA HIS A 249 15.91 -3.51 16.95
C HIS A 249 16.18 -4.57 15.88
N ALA A 250 16.10 -4.20 14.59
CA ALA A 250 16.34 -5.07 13.44
C ALA A 250 15.50 -6.38 13.47
N ARG A 251 14.21 -6.24 13.82
CA ARG A 251 13.23 -7.35 13.91
C ARG A 251 12.36 -7.52 12.65
N GLN A 252 12.64 -6.76 11.61
CA GLN A 252 11.94 -6.91 10.32
C GLN A 252 12.31 -8.23 9.63
N HIS A 253 11.45 -8.68 8.73
CA HIS A 253 11.70 -9.89 7.93
C HIS A 253 12.93 -9.70 7.04
N PRO A 254 13.83 -10.70 6.97
CA PRO A 254 15.05 -10.62 6.18
C PRO A 254 14.75 -10.78 4.69
N MET A 255 14.79 -9.69 3.92
CA MET A 255 14.58 -9.68 2.47
C MET A 255 15.14 -8.39 1.86
N PRO A 256 15.43 -8.38 0.54
CA PRO A 256 15.79 -7.16 -0.18
C PRO A 256 14.69 -6.10 -0.13
N VAL A 257 15.08 -4.84 0.13
CA VAL A 257 14.17 -3.69 0.17
C VAL A 257 14.67 -2.57 -0.72
N MET A 258 13.78 -2.00 -1.53
CA MET A 258 13.99 -0.70 -2.19
C MET A 258 13.08 0.31 -1.50
N ILE A 259 13.61 1.46 -1.10
CA ILE A 259 12.86 2.51 -0.42
C ILE A 259 13.26 3.87 -0.96
N GLY A 260 12.33 4.76 -1.16
CA GLY A 260 12.63 6.11 -1.63
C GLY A 260 11.50 7.08 -1.45
N SER A 261 11.76 8.31 -1.83
CA SER A 261 10.85 9.44 -1.70
C SER A 261 11.03 10.40 -2.86
N ASN A 262 10.05 11.27 -3.06
CA ASN A 262 10.10 12.36 -4.02
C ASN A 262 10.83 13.57 -3.42
N SER A 263 11.33 14.45 -4.27
CA SER A 263 11.97 15.69 -3.86
C SER A 263 11.02 16.67 -3.18
N ASP A 264 9.73 16.62 -3.53
CA ASP A 264 8.66 17.49 -2.95
C ASP A 264 7.55 16.69 -2.27
N GLU A 265 7.90 15.79 -1.35
CA GLU A 265 6.92 15.02 -0.55
C GLU A 265 5.98 15.91 0.26
N ALA A 266 6.44 17.09 0.66
CA ALA A 266 5.64 17.98 1.49
C ALA A 266 4.50 18.69 0.74
N SER A 267 4.46 18.61 -0.59
CA SER A 267 3.36 19.15 -1.41
C SER A 267 2.01 18.55 -1.03
N VAL A 268 1.98 17.27 -0.67
CA VAL A 268 0.76 16.56 -0.25
C VAL A 268 0.20 17.08 1.07
N MET A 269 1.00 17.72 1.92
CA MET A 269 0.56 18.17 3.25
C MET A 269 -0.54 19.22 3.21
N SER A 270 -0.54 20.09 2.19
CA SER A 270 -1.61 21.08 2.00
C SER A 270 -2.96 20.41 1.72
N VAL A 271 -2.96 19.29 1.03
CA VAL A 271 -4.16 18.47 0.74
C VAL A 271 -4.75 17.88 2.01
N PHE A 272 -3.89 17.52 2.98
CA PHE A 272 -4.30 17.05 4.31
C PHE A 272 -4.63 18.23 5.27
N GLY A 273 -4.69 19.46 4.78
CA GLY A 273 -5.02 20.64 5.59
C GLY A 273 -3.93 21.05 6.58
N VAL A 274 -2.68 20.64 6.37
CA VAL A 274 -1.55 21.01 7.23
C VAL A 274 -1.00 22.36 6.78
N ASP A 275 -1.09 23.36 7.64
CA ASP A 275 -0.45 24.66 7.45
C ASP A 275 1.02 24.62 7.92
N LEU A 276 1.92 24.31 6.99
CA LEU A 276 3.36 24.17 7.28
C LEU A 276 3.98 25.48 7.82
N ALA A 277 3.54 26.64 7.36
CA ALA A 277 4.02 27.93 7.87
C ALA A 277 3.54 28.14 9.31
N GLY A 278 2.28 27.84 9.60
CA GLY A 278 1.71 27.90 10.93
C GLY A 278 2.40 26.94 11.92
N GLU A 279 2.81 25.76 11.49
CA GLU A 279 3.58 24.84 12.32
C GLU A 279 4.98 25.39 12.67
N ILE A 280 5.67 26.03 11.73
CA ILE A 280 6.96 26.72 12.00
C ILE A 280 6.74 27.90 12.96
N GLU A 281 5.66 28.66 12.82
CA GLU A 281 5.35 29.74 13.73
C GLU A 281 5.01 29.24 15.16
N LYS A 282 4.31 28.11 15.29
CA LYS A 282 4.09 27.44 16.59
C LYS A 282 5.43 27.05 17.23
N LEU A 283 6.34 26.43 16.46
CA LEU A 283 7.70 26.12 16.92
C LEU A 283 8.46 27.37 17.37
N ARG A 284 8.31 28.49 16.64
CA ARG A 284 8.94 29.77 17.01
C ARG A 284 8.46 30.28 18.35
N ARG A 285 7.16 30.16 18.63
CA ARG A 285 6.56 30.61 19.91
C ARG A 285 6.90 29.68 21.07
N GLN A 286 6.84 28.39 20.84
CA GLN A 286 6.96 27.39 21.91
C GLN A 286 8.40 26.98 22.20
N ARG A 287 9.28 26.95 21.19
CA ARG A 287 10.65 26.43 21.27
C ARG A 287 11.64 27.23 20.43
N ARG A 288 11.90 28.49 20.82
CA ARG A 288 12.84 29.39 20.11
C ARG A 288 14.23 28.77 19.86
N PHE A 289 14.75 27.99 20.81
CA PHE A 289 16.03 27.32 20.68
C PHE A 289 15.98 26.19 19.63
N GLY A 290 14.88 25.46 19.57
CA GLY A 290 14.68 24.40 18.58
C GLY A 290 14.63 24.95 17.15
N LEU A 291 13.97 26.06 16.92
CA LEU A 291 13.94 26.70 15.60
C LEU A 291 15.32 27.19 15.15
N GLY A 292 16.14 27.70 16.08
CA GLY A 292 17.52 28.09 15.77
C GLY A 292 18.36 26.91 15.29
N LEU A 293 18.22 25.75 15.93
CA LEU A 293 18.86 24.50 15.51
C LEU A 293 18.37 24.03 14.15
N ILE A 294 17.05 24.06 13.91
CA ILE A 294 16.47 23.70 12.61
C ILE A 294 17.04 24.59 11.51
N LYS A 295 17.08 25.92 11.70
CA LYS A 295 17.67 26.85 10.71
C LYS A 295 19.17 26.60 10.45
N LEU A 296 19.90 26.09 11.43
CA LEU A 296 21.30 25.71 11.25
C LEU A 296 21.42 24.44 10.36
N LEU A 297 20.48 23.53 10.47
CA LEU A 297 20.42 22.30 9.64
C LEU A 297 19.96 22.57 8.20
N TYR A 298 19.24 23.66 7.99
CA TYR A 298 18.72 24.06 6.66
C TYR A 298 19.25 25.45 6.25
N PRO A 299 20.56 25.56 5.99
CA PRO A 299 21.17 26.85 5.63
C PRO A 299 20.66 27.33 4.27
N GLY A 300 20.39 28.63 4.17
CA GLY A 300 19.97 29.28 2.92
C GLY A 300 18.46 29.21 2.63
N ILE A 301 17.68 28.47 3.40
CA ILE A 301 16.22 28.45 3.21
C ILE A 301 15.61 29.79 3.63
N LYS A 302 14.86 30.40 2.69
CA LYS A 302 14.15 31.65 2.91
C LYS A 302 12.65 31.40 3.07
N GLY A 303 12.09 31.96 4.16
CA GLY A 303 10.65 31.85 4.46
C GLY A 303 10.27 30.59 5.25
N ASP A 304 9.19 30.72 6.02
CA ASP A 304 8.74 29.68 6.95
C ASP A 304 8.01 28.55 6.22
N THR A 305 7.31 28.83 5.14
CA THR A 305 6.65 27.81 4.32
C THR A 305 7.67 26.84 3.73
N GLU A 306 8.73 27.35 3.11
CA GLU A 306 9.76 26.50 2.51
C GLU A 306 10.55 25.74 3.59
N LEU A 307 10.85 26.37 4.71
CA LEU A 307 11.45 25.68 5.84
C LEU A 307 10.55 24.54 6.36
N GLY A 308 9.24 24.81 6.48
CA GLY A 308 8.26 23.80 6.86
C GLY A 308 8.19 22.64 5.89
N ARG A 309 8.24 22.90 4.58
CA ARG A 309 8.28 21.86 3.53
C ARG A 309 9.50 20.96 3.68
N GLN A 310 10.71 21.54 3.78
CA GLN A 310 11.95 20.79 3.90
C GLN A 310 11.99 19.94 5.19
N VAL A 311 11.62 20.54 6.32
CA VAL A 311 11.56 19.85 7.60
C VAL A 311 10.54 18.71 7.58
N CYS A 312 9.35 18.95 7.03
CA CYS A 312 8.30 17.92 6.93
C CYS A 312 8.73 16.78 6.04
N ARG A 313 9.27 17.06 4.86
CA ARG A 313 9.82 16.03 3.96
C ARG A 313 10.83 15.16 4.68
N ASP A 314 11.81 15.76 5.35
CA ASP A 314 12.91 15.02 5.94
C ASP A 314 12.47 14.24 7.19
N MET A 315 11.63 14.83 8.03
CA MET A 315 11.14 14.15 9.23
C MET A 315 10.13 13.04 8.92
N ALA A 316 9.23 13.26 7.99
CA ALA A 316 8.18 12.28 7.68
C ALA A 316 8.65 11.18 6.73
N PHE A 317 9.37 11.52 5.66
CA PHE A 317 9.68 10.60 4.57
C PHE A 317 11.16 10.21 4.49
N THR A 318 12.07 11.18 4.38
CA THR A 318 13.50 10.91 4.17
C THR A 318 14.11 10.10 5.34
N THR A 319 13.76 10.45 6.57
CA THR A 319 14.23 9.76 7.79
C THR A 319 13.77 8.30 7.80
N MET A 320 12.56 8.00 7.34
CA MET A 320 12.07 6.62 7.30
C MET A 320 12.94 5.74 6.39
N GLY A 321 13.31 6.25 5.21
CA GLY A 321 14.23 5.56 4.31
C GLY A 321 15.59 5.27 4.93
N PHE A 322 16.09 6.19 5.74
CA PHE A 322 17.37 6.01 6.43
C PHE A 322 17.27 4.96 7.56
N VAL A 323 16.21 4.99 8.36
CA VAL A 323 15.98 4.00 9.44
C VAL A 323 15.88 2.59 8.87
N VAL A 324 15.11 2.40 7.80
CA VAL A 324 14.95 1.09 7.14
C VAL A 324 16.29 0.61 6.56
N MET A 325 17.04 1.50 5.90
CA MET A 325 18.36 1.15 5.35
C MET A 325 19.32 0.67 6.45
N GLN A 326 19.39 1.37 7.58
CA GLN A 326 20.24 0.95 8.70
C GLN A 326 19.78 -0.38 9.30
N ALA A 327 18.47 -0.59 9.43
CA ALA A 327 17.93 -1.85 9.93
C ALA A 327 18.27 -3.03 9.00
N GLN A 328 18.14 -2.84 7.69
CA GLN A 328 18.52 -3.84 6.69
C GLN A 328 20.02 -4.15 6.72
N GLN A 329 20.84 -3.14 6.84
CA GLN A 329 22.31 -3.32 6.97
C GLN A 329 22.67 -4.16 8.20
N ARG A 330 22.01 -3.96 9.35
CA ARG A 330 22.25 -4.74 10.58
C ARG A 330 21.94 -6.22 10.44
N ILE A 331 20.97 -6.59 9.59
CA ILE A 331 20.60 -7.99 9.32
C ILE A 331 21.26 -8.55 8.06
N GLY A 332 22.20 -7.82 7.44
CA GLY A 332 22.92 -8.26 6.26
C GLY A 332 22.07 -8.35 4.98
N GLN A 333 20.97 -7.60 4.89
CA GLN A 333 20.08 -7.63 3.72
C GLN A 333 20.31 -6.42 2.81
N PRO A 334 20.23 -6.62 1.48
CA PRO A 334 20.33 -5.53 0.53
C PRO A 334 19.26 -4.47 0.73
N CYS A 335 19.66 -3.20 0.66
CA CYS A 335 18.73 -2.07 0.66
C CYS A 335 19.19 -1.02 -0.34
N TRP A 336 18.31 -0.62 -1.23
CA TRP A 336 18.55 0.46 -2.18
C TRP A 336 17.67 1.64 -1.81
N ARG A 337 18.28 2.84 -1.80
CA ARG A 337 17.54 4.10 -1.66
C ARG A 337 17.50 4.80 -3.00
N TYR A 338 16.33 5.35 -3.34
CA TYR A 338 16.18 6.25 -4.48
C TYR A 338 15.64 7.60 -4.01
N TRP A 339 15.91 8.60 -4.81
CA TRP A 339 15.36 9.94 -4.73
C TRP A 339 14.78 10.27 -6.09
N PHE A 340 13.49 10.58 -6.14
CA PHE A 340 12.80 10.88 -7.38
C PHE A 340 12.62 12.39 -7.51
N ASP A 341 13.22 12.98 -8.55
CA ASP A 341 13.24 14.42 -8.79
C ASP A 341 12.88 14.74 -10.25
N TYR A 342 12.18 13.85 -10.91
CA TYR A 342 11.72 14.07 -12.27
C TYR A 342 10.35 14.75 -12.27
N VAL A 343 10.20 15.81 -13.07
CA VAL A 343 8.94 16.44 -13.43
C VAL A 343 8.84 16.47 -14.94
N ALA A 344 7.70 16.11 -15.51
CA ALA A 344 7.48 16.23 -16.95
C ALA A 344 7.56 17.70 -17.37
N GLU A 345 8.18 17.99 -18.53
CA GLU A 345 8.42 19.37 -18.99
C GLU A 345 7.14 20.22 -19.04
N ALA A 346 6.02 19.61 -19.41
CA ALA A 346 4.71 20.26 -19.44
C ALA A 346 4.15 20.63 -18.04
N GLU A 347 4.71 20.07 -16.98
CA GLU A 347 4.24 20.24 -15.60
C GLU A 347 5.19 21.04 -14.71
N HIS A 348 6.31 21.52 -15.27
CA HIS A 348 7.34 22.25 -14.50
C HIS A 348 6.83 23.52 -13.82
N ASP A 349 5.84 24.20 -14.41
CA ASP A 349 5.25 25.42 -13.82
C ASP A 349 4.33 25.08 -12.64
N THR A 350 3.73 23.89 -12.63
CA THR A 350 2.82 23.42 -11.59
C THR A 350 3.57 22.70 -10.47
N TYR A 351 4.56 21.89 -10.85
CA TYR A 351 5.35 21.06 -9.93
C TYR A 351 6.84 21.31 -10.17
N PRO A 352 7.47 22.31 -9.50
CA PRO A 352 8.88 22.66 -9.70
C PRO A 352 9.87 21.58 -9.24
N HIS A 353 9.40 20.60 -8.48
CA HIS A 353 10.17 19.43 -8.01
C HIS A 353 9.36 18.18 -8.23
N GLY A 354 10.00 17.01 -8.29
CA GLY A 354 9.34 15.72 -8.43
C GLY A 354 8.23 15.54 -7.40
N ALA A 355 7.01 15.69 -7.87
CA ALA A 355 5.77 15.57 -7.08
C ALA A 355 4.97 14.36 -7.58
N TRP A 356 3.90 14.11 -6.91
CA TRP A 356 2.97 13.00 -7.17
C TRP A 356 2.33 13.04 -8.56
#